data_b02d211833d470797bd37ef6daef50ac
#
_entry.id   b02d211833d470797bd37ef6daef50ac
#
_cell.length_a   1.000
_cell.length_b   1.000
_cell.length_c   1.000
_cell.angle_alpha   90.00
_cell.angle_beta   90.00
_cell.angle_gamma   90.00
#
_symmetry.space_group_name_H-M   'P 1'
#
loop_
_entity.id
_entity.type
_entity.pdbx_description
1 polymer ?
#
loop_
_entity_poly.entity_id
_entity_poly.type
_entity_poly.pdbx_seq_one_letter_code
_entity_poly.pdbx_strand_id
1 'polypeptide(L)'
;FTVGCIAMSFFAPGSLASNIGFGITGAFAAAYLVPLNAHLQDNCDPSNRSTVIAAGNLMDCIMGLVAVGFQLMLRNIFSVQNQFWVLAVLGVVITIVAFRLIPREFIRMMGLWIMRIVYRSRIIHQDRIPEDGGAIIVANHVTYGDALFLSLICPRPIRFIVAEEFVAIRWLGWILELFNCLPISSRNPRESLSKAIQALKAGEVICIFPEGQLTRTGTLCAARRGLEMLAKKSSCPIIPIYMDELWGSIFSYSGNRFFSKAPLHVPYRFTAAVGEPIAPDAVNPPMVINTLRELSSTCLEIAASIGRDAILNHLEHIGHKPLVTVKNTRLTGYEIAECLMNDTVEAENPELRKWLATLLDCSRSQSRLCDFWMNAQQLERVNALQPRELLLTSVGHEEVHETVAAVLWPILTGTPVYLIGDGDHSMPEGIRQIAGADFLRRRLYSLVPETRTPLYDFSGSGDLVLPNIGWRPCFATDRGIILAMSMKRSVFKLDDGTVQLGMRARTRGRLLPGFYLNPPFSTIIAGATLSTPYSLPPNLYLDESGFLAELQSSNHE
;
A
#
# COMPACT_ATOMS: atom_id res chain seq x y z
N PHE A 1 -17.94 25.98 5.81
CA PHE A 1 -18.81 27.14 6.03
C PHE A 1 -18.95 27.99 4.77
N THR A 2 -17.87 28.58 4.22
CA THR A 2 -17.88 29.46 3.05
C THR A 2 -18.58 28.86 1.83
N VAL A 3 -18.23 27.60 1.48
CA VAL A 3 -18.88 26.86 0.38
C VAL A 3 -20.38 26.66 0.66
N GLY A 4 -20.77 26.43 1.91
CA GLY A 4 -22.16 26.35 2.33
C GLY A 4 -22.90 27.65 2.10
N CYS A 5 -22.32 28.78 2.48
CA CYS A 5 -22.91 30.10 2.23
C CYS A 5 -23.07 30.39 0.72
N ILE A 6 -22.08 30.04 -0.10
CA ILE A 6 -22.17 30.15 -1.57
C ILE A 6 -23.33 29.27 -2.08
N ALA A 7 -23.40 28.02 -1.68
CA ALA A 7 -24.46 27.11 -2.10
C ALA A 7 -25.85 27.63 -1.71
N MET A 8 -25.97 28.15 -0.48
CA MET A 8 -27.24 28.71 0.04
C MET A 8 -27.74 29.93 -0.72
N SER A 9 -26.85 30.71 -1.35
CA SER A 9 -27.24 31.86 -2.17
C SER A 9 -28.03 31.48 -3.42
N PHE A 10 -27.98 30.22 -3.85
CA PHE A 10 -28.69 29.70 -5.03
C PHE A 10 -30.05 29.04 -4.68
N PHE A 11 -30.33 28.77 -3.40
CA PHE A 11 -31.55 28.09 -2.99
C PHE A 11 -32.63 29.09 -2.50
N ALA A 12 -33.87 28.80 -2.81
CA ALA A 12 -34.97 29.59 -2.27
C ALA A 12 -35.08 29.44 -0.75
N PRO A 13 -35.20 30.53 0.02
CA PRO A 13 -35.36 30.47 1.46
C PRO A 13 -36.56 29.61 1.86
N GLY A 14 -36.35 28.71 2.85
CA GLY A 14 -37.40 27.79 3.33
C GLY A 14 -37.56 26.52 2.50
N SER A 15 -36.86 26.36 1.37
CA SER A 15 -36.85 25.11 0.62
C SER A 15 -36.15 23.98 1.38
N LEU A 16 -36.48 22.72 1.09
CA LEU A 16 -35.83 21.55 1.69
C LEU A 16 -34.30 21.59 1.47
N ALA A 17 -33.88 21.99 0.27
CA ALA A 17 -32.47 22.14 -0.09
C ALA A 17 -31.77 23.20 0.77
N SER A 18 -32.43 24.34 1.02
CA SER A 18 -31.91 25.38 1.92
C SER A 18 -31.75 24.86 3.34
N ASN A 19 -32.75 24.14 3.89
CA ASN A 19 -32.71 23.59 5.24
C ASN A 19 -31.62 22.54 5.41
N ILE A 20 -31.44 21.65 4.42
CA ILE A 20 -30.32 20.68 4.38
C ILE A 20 -28.99 21.43 4.31
N GLY A 21 -28.88 22.47 3.49
CA GLY A 21 -27.69 23.32 3.37
C GLY A 21 -27.31 23.97 4.70
N PHE A 22 -28.27 24.47 5.46
CA PHE A 22 -28.04 25.00 6.82
C PHE A 22 -27.49 23.92 7.76
N GLY A 23 -28.10 22.72 7.78
CA GLY A 23 -27.63 21.62 8.61
C GLY A 23 -26.19 21.22 8.30
N ILE A 24 -25.86 21.07 7.01
CA ILE A 24 -24.51 20.74 6.55
C ILE A 24 -23.51 21.86 6.91
N THR A 25 -23.87 23.12 6.69
CA THR A 25 -23.02 24.27 7.00
C THR A 25 -22.75 24.35 8.49
N GLY A 26 -23.78 24.11 9.34
CA GLY A 26 -23.63 24.05 10.78
C GLY A 26 -22.75 22.90 11.25
N ALA A 27 -22.89 21.71 10.67
CA ALA A 27 -22.05 20.56 10.97
C ALA A 27 -20.56 20.83 10.65
N PHE A 28 -20.25 21.45 9.51
CA PHE A 28 -18.88 21.85 9.18
C PHE A 28 -18.35 22.96 10.10
N ALA A 29 -19.19 23.90 10.54
CA ALA A 29 -18.79 24.90 11.52
C ALA A 29 -18.44 24.26 12.88
N ALA A 30 -19.24 23.31 13.35
CA ALA A 30 -18.98 22.56 14.59
C ALA A 30 -17.71 21.70 14.46
N ALA A 31 -17.52 21.01 13.32
CA ALA A 31 -16.32 20.22 13.04
C ALA A 31 -15.02 21.04 13.04
N TYR A 32 -15.10 22.34 12.76
CA TYR A 32 -13.99 23.27 12.88
C TYR A 32 -13.78 23.80 14.31
N LEU A 33 -14.87 24.22 14.98
CA LEU A 33 -14.79 24.88 16.29
C LEU A 33 -14.41 23.92 17.42
N VAL A 34 -14.92 22.68 17.39
CA VAL A 34 -14.68 21.72 18.48
C VAL A 34 -13.19 21.35 18.60
N PRO A 35 -12.48 20.95 17.51
CA PRO A 35 -11.05 20.67 17.59
C PRO A 35 -10.20 21.92 17.92
N LEU A 36 -10.61 23.10 17.44
CA LEU A 36 -9.90 24.35 17.74
C LEU A 36 -9.96 24.67 19.23
N ASN A 37 -11.14 24.54 19.84
CA ASN A 37 -11.30 24.75 21.29
C ASN A 37 -10.54 23.70 22.11
N ALA A 38 -10.55 22.44 21.68
CA ALA A 38 -9.74 21.39 22.31
C ALA A 38 -8.24 21.71 22.25
N HIS A 39 -7.74 22.08 21.07
CA HIS A 39 -6.34 22.47 20.88
C HIS A 39 -5.95 23.69 21.74
N LEU A 40 -6.82 24.68 21.85
CA LEU A 40 -6.61 25.84 22.72
C LEU A 40 -6.48 25.41 24.19
N GLN A 41 -7.35 24.51 24.66
CA GLN A 41 -7.35 24.01 26.04
C GLN A 41 -6.12 23.16 26.36
N ASP A 42 -5.66 22.33 25.39
CA ASP A 42 -4.50 21.47 25.57
C ASP A 42 -3.17 22.25 25.61
N ASN A 43 -3.10 23.39 24.90
CA ASN A 43 -1.91 24.23 24.86
C ASN A 43 -1.91 25.37 25.90
N CYS A 44 -2.94 25.47 26.73
CA CYS A 44 -2.98 26.44 27.82
C CYS A 44 -2.28 25.90 29.08
N ASP A 45 -1.55 26.78 29.75
CA ASP A 45 -1.03 26.49 31.10
C ASP A 45 -2.20 26.07 32.02
N PRO A 46 -2.10 24.92 32.72
CA PRO A 46 -3.14 24.44 33.61
C PRO A 46 -3.64 25.48 34.62
N SER A 47 -2.76 26.37 35.07
CA SER A 47 -3.09 27.46 36.03
C SER A 47 -4.01 28.52 35.42
N ASN A 48 -3.97 28.75 34.10
CA ASN A 48 -4.71 29.81 33.43
C ASN A 48 -5.86 29.28 32.54
N ARG A 49 -6.04 27.96 32.44
CA ARG A 49 -7.01 27.31 31.53
C ARG A 49 -8.44 27.83 31.73
N SER A 50 -8.88 27.99 32.95
CA SER A 50 -10.23 28.52 33.27
C SER A 50 -10.43 29.96 32.77
N THR A 51 -9.42 30.80 32.93
CA THR A 51 -9.43 32.20 32.51
C THR A 51 -9.46 32.30 30.97
N VAL A 52 -8.71 31.46 30.28
CA VAL A 52 -8.69 31.43 28.79
C VAL A 52 -10.03 30.95 28.23
N ILE A 53 -10.65 29.92 28.83
CA ILE A 53 -11.98 29.46 28.45
C ILE A 53 -13.03 30.53 28.70
N ALA A 54 -13.00 31.19 29.85
CA ALA A 54 -13.94 32.26 30.18
C ALA A 54 -13.81 33.46 29.23
N ALA A 55 -12.58 33.85 28.90
CA ALA A 55 -12.32 34.89 27.90
C ALA A 55 -12.81 34.52 26.52
N GLY A 56 -12.61 33.25 26.06
CA GLY A 56 -13.13 32.72 24.81
C GLY A 56 -14.65 32.80 24.75
N ASN A 57 -15.34 32.31 25.76
CA ASN A 57 -16.81 32.37 25.85
C ASN A 57 -17.34 33.82 25.84
N LEU A 58 -16.65 34.74 26.53
CA LEU A 58 -17.01 36.15 26.50
C LEU A 58 -16.87 36.76 25.08
N MET A 59 -15.76 36.44 24.40
CA MET A 59 -15.55 36.88 23.01
C MET A 59 -16.60 36.31 22.07
N ASP A 60 -17.00 35.05 22.22
CA ASP A 60 -18.07 34.43 21.44
C ASP A 60 -19.41 35.14 21.66
N CYS A 61 -19.73 35.49 22.88
CA CYS A 61 -20.95 36.27 23.18
C CYS A 61 -20.90 37.67 22.54
N ILE A 62 -19.80 38.39 22.66
CA ILE A 62 -19.63 39.72 22.04
C ILE A 62 -19.74 39.60 20.52
N MET A 63 -19.07 38.63 19.89
CA MET A 63 -19.13 38.42 18.44
C MET A 63 -20.52 37.99 18.01
N GLY A 64 -21.24 37.24 18.82
CA GLY A 64 -22.65 36.90 18.58
C GLY A 64 -23.54 38.15 18.50
N LEU A 65 -23.38 39.10 19.44
CA LEU A 65 -24.10 40.38 19.42
C LEU A 65 -23.74 41.23 18.18
N VAL A 66 -22.45 41.27 17.82
CA VAL A 66 -21.99 41.96 16.59
C VAL A 66 -22.59 41.34 15.36
N ALA A 67 -22.65 39.99 15.28
CA ALA A 67 -23.24 39.28 14.16
C ALA A 67 -24.75 39.56 14.02
N VAL A 68 -25.50 39.62 15.12
CA VAL A 68 -26.91 39.99 15.12
C VAL A 68 -27.09 41.42 14.64
N GLY A 69 -26.31 42.38 15.16
CA GLY A 69 -26.34 43.77 14.71
C GLY A 69 -26.04 43.91 13.20
N PHE A 70 -25.04 43.20 12.73
CA PHE A 70 -24.70 43.15 11.30
C PHE A 70 -25.82 42.55 10.46
N GLN A 71 -26.45 41.48 10.94
CA GLN A 71 -27.60 40.86 10.25
C GLN A 71 -28.80 41.81 10.17
N LEU A 72 -29.10 42.56 11.23
CA LEU A 72 -30.17 43.54 11.21
C LEU A 72 -29.91 44.69 10.22
N MET A 73 -28.66 45.10 10.07
CA MET A 73 -28.24 46.09 9.08
C MET A 73 -28.38 45.52 7.64
N LEU A 74 -27.93 44.34 7.39
CA LEU A 74 -28.02 43.70 6.06
C LEU A 74 -29.45 43.45 5.62
N ARG A 75 -30.35 43.09 6.55
CA ARG A 75 -31.76 42.82 6.28
C ARG A 75 -32.46 43.98 5.61
N ASN A 76 -32.11 45.21 5.92
CA ASN A 76 -32.74 46.40 5.37
C ASN A 76 -32.18 46.82 4.00
N ILE A 77 -31.01 46.28 3.61
CA ILE A 77 -30.29 46.67 2.38
C ILE A 77 -30.37 45.58 1.30
N PHE A 78 -30.29 44.30 1.72
CA PHE A 78 -30.14 43.17 0.81
C PHE A 78 -31.27 42.15 0.96
N SER A 79 -31.65 41.50 -0.16
CA SER A 79 -32.46 40.29 -0.13
C SER A 79 -31.77 39.14 0.62
N VAL A 80 -32.53 38.18 1.14
CA VAL A 80 -31.96 37.03 1.88
C VAL A 80 -30.86 36.32 1.08
N GLN A 81 -31.03 36.14 -0.21
CA GLN A 81 -30.06 35.50 -1.08
C GLN A 81 -28.77 36.33 -1.20
N ASN A 82 -28.89 37.66 -1.32
CA ASN A 82 -27.72 38.53 -1.40
C ASN A 82 -26.96 38.61 -0.07
N GLN A 83 -27.65 38.41 1.07
CA GLN A 83 -26.99 38.33 2.39
C GLN A 83 -26.04 37.11 2.47
N PHE A 84 -26.42 35.97 1.85
CA PHE A 84 -25.51 34.82 1.77
C PHE A 84 -24.25 35.09 0.93
N TRP A 85 -24.34 35.91 -0.13
CA TRP A 85 -23.16 36.36 -0.86
C TRP A 85 -22.23 37.21 0.00
N VAL A 86 -22.79 38.15 0.79
CA VAL A 86 -21.99 38.95 1.74
C VAL A 86 -21.30 38.07 2.76
N LEU A 87 -22.02 37.09 3.34
CA LEU A 87 -21.45 36.11 4.27
C LEU A 87 -20.40 35.21 3.60
N ALA A 88 -20.60 34.85 2.36
CA ALA A 88 -19.62 34.06 1.60
C ALA A 88 -18.32 34.84 1.38
N VAL A 89 -18.40 36.12 0.96
CA VAL A 89 -17.22 36.98 0.80
C VAL A 89 -16.50 37.18 2.13
N LEU A 90 -17.23 37.46 3.21
CA LEU A 90 -16.67 37.58 4.55
C LEU A 90 -16.02 36.25 4.98
N GLY A 91 -16.67 35.12 4.72
CA GLY A 91 -16.13 33.79 4.96
C GLY A 91 -14.84 33.50 4.20
N VAL A 92 -14.71 33.96 2.93
CA VAL A 92 -13.45 33.85 2.17
C VAL A 92 -12.35 34.65 2.86
N VAL A 93 -12.63 35.91 3.23
CA VAL A 93 -11.65 36.77 3.91
C VAL A 93 -11.21 36.15 5.23
N ILE A 94 -12.17 35.72 6.06
CA ILE A 94 -11.88 35.06 7.35
C ILE A 94 -11.06 33.79 7.11
N THR A 95 -11.40 32.98 6.10
CA THR A 95 -10.66 31.76 5.76
C THR A 95 -9.21 32.08 5.41
N ILE A 96 -8.96 33.11 4.58
CA ILE A 96 -7.60 33.53 4.22
C ILE A 96 -6.80 34.00 5.45
N VAL A 97 -7.44 34.79 6.33
CA VAL A 97 -6.80 35.26 7.57
C VAL A 97 -6.55 34.09 8.51
N ALA A 98 -7.52 33.19 8.67
CA ALA A 98 -7.39 32.00 9.51
C ALA A 98 -6.25 31.09 9.04
N PHE A 99 -6.12 30.85 7.72
CA PHE A 99 -4.99 30.07 7.17
C PHE A 99 -3.61 30.67 7.48
N ARG A 100 -3.54 32.00 7.72
CA ARG A 100 -2.29 32.67 8.13
C ARG A 100 -2.03 32.62 9.62
N LEU A 101 -3.09 32.51 10.42
CA LEU A 101 -3.04 32.55 11.89
C LEU A 101 -3.09 31.17 12.53
N ILE A 102 -3.67 30.20 11.84
CA ILE A 102 -3.82 28.84 12.39
C ILE A 102 -2.43 28.19 12.54
N PRO A 103 -2.11 27.66 13.73
CA PRO A 103 -0.88 26.94 13.96
C PRO A 103 -0.74 25.76 13.00
N ARG A 104 0.46 25.53 12.50
CA ARG A 104 0.78 24.40 11.61
C ARG A 104 0.38 23.06 12.23
N GLU A 105 0.55 22.92 13.54
CA GLU A 105 0.17 21.76 14.33
C GLU A 105 -1.33 21.45 14.24
N PHE A 106 -2.18 22.49 14.24
CA PHE A 106 -3.62 22.31 14.08
C PHE A 106 -4.00 21.76 12.70
N ILE A 107 -3.41 22.32 11.63
CA ILE A 107 -3.65 21.82 10.26
C ILE A 107 -3.20 20.36 10.12
N ARG A 108 -2.05 20.04 10.71
CA ARG A 108 -1.53 18.66 10.77
C ARG A 108 -2.49 17.76 11.53
N MET A 109 -2.97 18.15 12.70
CA MET A 109 -3.93 17.39 13.50
C MET A 109 -5.23 17.14 12.74
N MET A 110 -5.79 18.16 12.08
CA MET A 110 -6.98 18.02 11.22
C MET A 110 -6.74 17.05 10.08
N GLY A 111 -5.59 17.13 9.40
CA GLY A 111 -5.19 16.20 8.35
C GLY A 111 -5.13 14.76 8.86
N LEU A 112 -4.51 14.52 9.99
CA LEU A 112 -4.44 13.20 10.63
C LEU A 112 -5.82 12.68 11.06
N TRP A 113 -6.70 13.55 11.55
CA TRP A 113 -8.07 13.17 11.90
C TRP A 113 -8.87 12.73 10.66
N ILE A 114 -8.78 13.48 9.56
CA ILE A 114 -9.39 13.09 8.27
C ILE A 114 -8.83 11.74 7.82
N MET A 115 -7.52 11.56 7.92
CA MET A 115 -6.89 10.28 7.55
C MET A 115 -7.41 9.11 8.39
N ARG A 116 -7.65 9.29 9.70
CA ARG A 116 -8.25 8.26 10.56
C ARG A 116 -9.67 7.88 10.17
N ILE A 117 -10.43 8.80 9.59
CA ILE A 117 -11.79 8.52 9.08
C ILE A 117 -11.73 7.76 7.75
N VAL A 118 -10.84 8.19 6.84
CA VAL A 118 -10.70 7.61 5.50
C VAL A 118 -10.00 6.27 5.52
N TYR A 119 -9.04 6.09 6.46
CA TYR A 119 -8.23 4.88 6.58
C TYR A 119 -8.49 4.15 7.88
N ARG A 120 -8.83 2.88 7.77
CA ARG A 120 -8.89 1.97 8.94
C ARG A 120 -7.50 1.39 9.17
N SER A 121 -6.79 1.95 10.14
CA SER A 121 -5.46 1.46 10.52
C SER A 121 -5.55 0.33 11.54
N ARG A 122 -4.73 -0.70 11.36
CA ARG A 122 -4.42 -1.73 12.35
C ARG A 122 -2.94 -1.63 12.68
N ILE A 123 -2.62 -1.18 13.87
CA ILE A 123 -1.23 -0.96 14.31
C ILE A 123 -0.89 -2.03 15.35
N ILE A 124 0.24 -2.71 15.14
CA ILE A 124 0.72 -3.81 15.96
C ILE A 124 1.98 -3.33 16.67
N HIS A 125 2.04 -3.58 17.97
CA HIS A 125 3.18 -3.22 18.82
C HIS A 125 3.57 -1.73 18.77
N GLN A 126 2.57 -0.83 18.77
CA GLN A 126 2.80 0.63 18.82
C GLN A 126 3.56 1.07 20.07
N ASP A 127 3.41 0.31 21.17
CA ASP A 127 4.09 0.48 22.45
C ASP A 127 5.62 0.39 22.38
N ARG A 128 6.18 -0.19 21.32
CA ARG A 128 7.64 -0.24 21.10
C ARG A 128 8.26 1.09 20.66
N ILE A 129 7.44 2.07 20.32
CA ILE A 129 7.94 3.41 20.00
C ILE A 129 8.24 4.15 21.31
N PRO A 130 9.49 4.58 21.58
CA PRO A 130 9.85 5.22 22.84
C PRO A 130 9.08 6.54 23.03
N GLU A 131 8.55 6.75 24.23
CA GLU A 131 7.83 7.97 24.58
C GLU A 131 8.74 9.19 24.62
N ASP A 132 9.99 9.01 25.04
CA ASP A 132 10.99 10.06 25.19
C ASP A 132 12.30 9.72 24.48
N GLY A 133 13.15 10.75 24.34
CA GLY A 133 14.46 10.62 23.71
C GLY A 133 14.43 10.58 22.19
N GLY A 134 15.60 10.64 21.58
CA GLY A 134 15.75 10.56 20.12
C GLY A 134 15.54 9.13 19.61
N ALA A 135 14.83 8.99 18.48
CA ALA A 135 14.63 7.70 17.83
C ALA A 135 14.65 7.85 16.31
N ILE A 136 15.15 6.83 15.62
CA ILE A 136 15.18 6.77 14.16
C ILE A 136 14.12 5.76 13.70
N ILE A 137 13.02 6.23 13.15
CA ILE A 137 12.04 5.37 12.49
C ILE A 137 12.60 4.98 11.12
N VAL A 138 12.56 3.70 10.81
CA VAL A 138 12.93 3.14 9.51
C VAL A 138 11.73 2.38 8.96
N ALA A 139 11.24 2.80 7.79
CA ALA A 139 10.04 2.22 7.20
C ALA A 139 10.22 1.92 5.71
N ASN A 140 9.41 0.99 5.18
CA ASN A 140 9.28 0.78 3.74
C ASN A 140 8.64 2.00 3.05
N HIS A 141 9.04 2.28 1.80
CA HIS A 141 8.61 3.47 1.07
C HIS A 141 7.75 3.08 -0.13
N VAL A 142 6.43 3.06 0.06
CA VAL A 142 5.46 2.53 -0.90
C VAL A 142 4.69 3.63 -1.61
N THR A 143 4.40 4.75 -0.91
CA THR A 143 3.51 5.80 -1.40
C THR A 143 4.04 7.20 -1.11
N TYR A 144 3.59 8.20 -1.87
CA TYR A 144 3.82 9.60 -1.51
C TYR A 144 3.14 10.03 -0.20
N GLY A 145 2.17 9.24 0.29
CA GLY A 145 1.46 9.49 1.55
C GLY A 145 2.10 8.85 2.79
N ASP A 146 3.23 8.17 2.68
CA ASP A 146 3.82 7.39 3.79
C ASP A 146 4.11 8.24 5.04
N ALA A 147 4.46 9.52 4.84
CA ALA A 147 4.64 10.45 5.94
C ALA A 147 3.35 10.66 6.77
N LEU A 148 2.19 10.70 6.09
CA LEU A 148 0.89 10.79 6.76
C LEU A 148 0.57 9.51 7.52
N PHE A 149 0.78 8.33 6.91
CA PHE A 149 0.53 7.04 7.54
C PHE A 149 1.44 6.83 8.76
N LEU A 150 2.73 7.13 8.66
CA LEU A 150 3.65 7.05 9.80
C LEU A 150 3.28 8.02 10.92
N SER A 151 2.76 9.21 10.57
CA SER A 151 2.25 10.16 11.56
C SER A 151 0.96 9.68 12.26
N LEU A 152 0.22 8.71 11.69
CA LEU A 152 -0.88 8.03 12.36
C LEU A 152 -0.39 6.95 13.33
N ILE A 153 0.74 6.30 12.99
CA ILE A 153 1.33 5.21 13.76
C ILE A 153 2.09 5.75 14.96
N CYS A 154 2.92 6.77 14.78
CA CYS A 154 3.76 7.32 15.85
C CYS A 154 2.99 8.38 16.65
N PRO A 155 2.90 8.23 17.99
CA PRO A 155 2.24 9.22 18.85
C PRO A 155 3.01 10.53 18.96
N ARG A 156 4.31 10.51 18.60
CA ARG A 156 5.21 11.67 18.67
C ARG A 156 5.34 12.36 17.31
N PRO A 157 5.63 13.65 17.25
CA PRO A 157 5.96 14.35 16.02
C PRO A 157 7.17 13.71 15.33
N ILE A 158 7.04 13.40 14.04
CA ILE A 158 8.12 12.83 13.22
C ILE A 158 8.66 13.91 12.30
N ARG A 159 9.99 14.01 12.16
CA ARG A 159 10.65 14.77 11.11
C ARG A 159 11.08 13.83 9.98
N PHE A 160 10.58 14.07 8.79
CA PHE A 160 10.89 13.24 7.62
C PHE A 160 12.10 13.80 6.89
N ILE A 161 12.98 12.92 6.49
CA ILE A 161 14.12 13.25 5.62
C ILE A 161 13.63 13.28 4.17
N VAL A 162 13.81 14.42 3.49
CA VAL A 162 13.30 14.65 2.13
C VAL A 162 14.40 15.26 1.26
N ALA A 163 14.47 14.88 -0.02
CA ALA A 163 15.41 15.49 -0.96
C ALA A 163 15.09 16.99 -1.18
N GLU A 164 16.13 17.83 -1.22
CA GLU A 164 16.03 19.29 -1.30
C GLU A 164 15.22 19.76 -2.53
N GLU A 165 15.26 19.00 -3.62
CA GLU A 165 14.54 19.31 -4.86
C GLU A 165 13.01 19.37 -4.65
N PHE A 166 12.46 18.57 -3.74
CA PHE A 166 11.02 18.60 -3.42
C PHE A 166 10.62 19.84 -2.63
N VAL A 167 11.52 20.40 -1.83
CA VAL A 167 11.25 21.64 -1.05
C VAL A 167 11.16 22.85 -2.00
N ALA A 168 11.85 22.83 -3.13
CA ALA A 168 11.81 23.89 -4.13
C ALA A 168 10.45 24.02 -4.84
N ILE A 169 9.60 22.99 -4.78
CA ILE A 169 8.25 23.01 -5.35
C ILE A 169 7.32 23.74 -4.37
N ARG A 170 6.88 24.97 -4.71
CA ARG A 170 6.16 25.88 -3.78
C ARG A 170 5.00 25.26 -3.00
N TRP A 171 4.10 24.53 -3.66
CA TRP A 171 2.96 23.92 -2.98
C TRP A 171 3.36 22.72 -2.12
N LEU A 172 4.36 21.94 -2.57
CA LEU A 172 4.88 20.78 -1.83
C LEU A 172 5.76 21.25 -0.68
N GLY A 173 6.58 22.29 -0.89
CA GLY A 173 7.40 22.90 0.16
C GLY A 173 6.59 23.31 1.37
N TRP A 174 5.41 23.91 1.16
CA TRP A 174 4.50 24.25 2.26
C TRP A 174 4.02 23.01 3.06
N ILE A 175 3.69 21.90 2.36
CA ILE A 175 3.32 20.64 3.03
C ILE A 175 4.52 20.07 3.80
N LEU A 176 5.70 20.08 3.20
CA LEU A 176 6.93 19.58 3.85
C LEU A 176 7.31 20.40 5.09
N GLU A 177 7.08 21.72 5.07
CA GLU A 177 7.23 22.57 6.22
C GLU A 177 6.21 22.25 7.33
N LEU A 178 4.96 21.90 6.95
CA LEU A 178 3.91 21.49 7.89
C LEU A 178 4.32 20.23 8.69
N PHE A 179 5.05 19.31 8.05
CA PHE A 179 5.59 18.11 8.69
C PHE A 179 7.00 18.31 9.24
N ASN A 180 7.49 19.55 9.29
CA ASN A 180 8.83 19.90 9.79
C ASN A 180 9.94 19.03 9.18
N CYS A 181 9.84 18.77 7.86
CA CYS A 181 10.77 17.89 7.15
C CYS A 181 12.19 18.46 7.14
N LEU A 182 13.17 17.55 7.17
CA LEU A 182 14.59 17.87 7.07
C LEU A 182 15.04 17.71 5.61
N PRO A 183 15.36 18.81 4.90
CA PRO A 183 15.88 18.70 3.55
C PRO A 183 17.30 18.10 3.57
N ILE A 184 17.52 17.09 2.73
CA ILE A 184 18.84 16.55 2.45
C ILE A 184 19.29 17.02 1.07
N SER A 185 20.45 17.68 1.05
CA SER A 185 21.11 18.07 -0.19
C SER A 185 22.12 16.99 -0.59
N SER A 186 22.00 16.51 -1.83
CA SER A 186 23.01 15.64 -2.44
C SER A 186 24.35 16.36 -2.63
N ARG A 187 24.36 17.69 -2.65
CA ARG A 187 25.58 18.53 -2.76
C ARG A 187 26.33 18.65 -1.43
N ASN A 188 25.60 18.69 -0.29
CA ASN A 188 26.17 18.82 1.06
C ASN A 188 25.66 17.74 2.03
N PRO A 189 25.93 16.45 1.79
CA PRO A 189 25.39 15.36 2.60
C PRO A 189 25.89 15.37 4.04
N ARG A 190 27.07 15.95 4.30
CA ARG A 190 27.63 16.08 5.66
C ARG A 190 26.87 17.07 6.53
N GLU A 191 26.45 18.21 5.98
CA GLU A 191 25.65 19.20 6.70
C GLU A 191 24.26 18.66 7.01
N SER A 192 23.62 18.03 6.04
CA SER A 192 22.31 17.40 6.21
C SER A 192 22.34 16.32 7.32
N LEU A 193 23.36 15.48 7.31
CA LEU A 193 23.58 14.48 8.36
C LEU A 193 23.80 15.12 9.73
N SER A 194 24.56 16.21 9.82
CA SER A 194 24.82 16.94 11.06
C SER A 194 23.53 17.50 11.67
N LYS A 195 22.64 18.08 10.84
CA LYS A 195 21.31 18.58 11.28
C LYS A 195 20.45 17.46 11.82
N ALA A 196 20.44 16.30 11.15
CA ALA A 196 19.68 15.13 11.61
C ALA A 196 20.22 14.60 12.96
N ILE A 197 21.54 14.52 13.13
CA ILE A 197 22.17 14.11 14.40
C ILE A 197 21.83 15.08 15.54
N GLN A 198 21.84 16.38 15.27
CA GLN A 198 21.50 17.39 16.29
C GLN A 198 20.04 17.25 16.73
N ALA A 199 19.10 17.06 15.81
CA ALA A 199 17.69 16.86 16.10
C ALA A 199 17.47 15.58 16.94
N LEU A 200 18.11 14.47 16.58
CA LEU A 200 18.08 13.22 17.36
C LEU A 200 18.62 13.40 18.79
N LYS A 201 19.74 14.10 18.94
CA LYS A 201 20.32 14.41 20.26
C LYS A 201 19.45 15.36 21.10
N ALA A 202 18.63 16.18 20.44
CA ALA A 202 17.62 17.02 21.11
C ALA A 202 16.36 16.21 21.51
N GLY A 203 16.34 14.90 21.27
CA GLY A 203 15.20 14.05 21.65
C GLY A 203 14.13 13.94 20.57
N GLU A 204 14.36 14.44 19.35
CA GLU A 204 13.37 14.37 18.29
C GLU A 204 13.34 12.99 17.60
N VAL A 205 12.20 12.67 16.98
CA VAL A 205 12.04 11.46 16.16
C VAL A 205 12.27 11.80 14.70
N ILE A 206 13.16 11.06 14.04
CA ILE A 206 13.45 11.22 12.62
C ILE A 206 13.03 9.96 11.88
N CYS A 207 12.36 10.13 10.74
CA CYS A 207 12.05 9.03 9.84
C CYS A 207 12.96 9.01 8.62
N ILE A 208 13.48 7.83 8.32
CA ILE A 208 14.25 7.53 7.11
C ILE A 208 13.62 6.36 6.38
N PHE A 209 13.48 6.50 5.08
CA PHE A 209 13.19 5.39 4.19
C PHE A 209 14.53 4.81 3.72
N PRO A 210 14.90 3.60 4.16
CA PRO A 210 16.25 3.06 3.95
C PRO A 210 16.56 2.84 2.47
N GLU A 211 15.55 2.60 1.66
CA GLU A 211 15.64 2.41 0.21
C GLU A 211 16.05 3.72 -0.51
N GLY A 212 15.78 4.87 0.11
CA GLY A 212 16.09 6.21 -0.41
C GLY A 212 15.24 6.63 -1.60
N GLN A 213 14.20 5.88 -1.93
CA GLN A 213 13.28 6.13 -3.04
C GLN A 213 12.00 5.31 -2.89
N LEU A 214 10.91 5.77 -3.52
CA LEU A 214 9.64 5.03 -3.59
C LEU A 214 9.81 3.73 -4.37
N THR A 215 9.28 2.62 -3.84
CA THR A 215 9.25 1.37 -4.60
C THR A 215 8.41 1.50 -5.87
N ARG A 216 8.93 0.97 -6.96
CA ARG A 216 8.22 0.82 -8.24
C ARG A 216 7.77 -0.61 -8.49
N THR A 217 8.15 -1.51 -7.59
CA THR A 217 7.90 -2.95 -7.69
C THR A 217 6.93 -3.48 -6.65
N GLY A 218 6.61 -2.69 -5.60
CA GLY A 218 5.83 -3.15 -4.44
C GLY A 218 6.62 -4.01 -3.46
N THR A 219 7.91 -4.25 -3.71
CA THR A 219 8.80 -5.02 -2.84
C THR A 219 9.88 -4.14 -2.24
N LEU A 220 10.45 -4.57 -1.10
CA LEU A 220 11.57 -3.89 -0.47
C LEU A 220 12.83 -3.95 -1.36
N CYS A 221 13.52 -2.83 -1.46
CA CYS A 221 14.81 -2.71 -2.12
C CYS A 221 15.97 -2.73 -1.10
N ALA A 222 17.22 -2.71 -1.59
CA ALA A 222 18.39 -2.63 -0.74
C ALA A 222 18.44 -1.32 0.06
N ALA A 223 18.92 -1.37 1.31
CA ALA A 223 19.12 -0.19 2.11
C ALA A 223 20.39 0.57 1.71
N ARG A 224 20.33 1.90 1.76
CA ARG A 224 21.50 2.76 1.59
C ARG A 224 22.32 2.85 2.88
N ARG A 225 23.65 2.95 2.77
CA ARG A 225 24.60 2.94 3.91
C ARG A 225 24.47 4.13 4.87
N GLY A 226 23.80 5.21 4.50
CA GLY A 226 23.66 6.41 5.36
C GLY A 226 22.96 6.15 6.70
N LEU A 227 22.12 5.15 6.78
CA LEU A 227 21.39 4.75 7.98
C LEU A 227 22.30 4.34 9.12
N GLU A 228 23.28 3.49 8.84
CA GLU A 228 24.25 3.01 9.84
C GLU A 228 25.06 4.16 10.46
N MET A 229 25.50 5.09 9.62
CA MET A 229 26.24 6.26 10.07
C MET A 229 25.40 7.17 10.96
N LEU A 230 24.12 7.36 10.62
CA LEU A 230 23.23 8.18 11.43
C LEU A 230 22.99 7.56 12.81
N ALA A 231 22.67 6.27 12.87
CA ALA A 231 22.42 5.55 14.12
C ALA A 231 23.63 5.61 15.05
N LYS A 232 24.81 5.24 14.57
CA LYS A 232 26.06 5.23 15.36
C LYS A 232 26.43 6.62 15.87
N LYS A 233 26.32 7.68 15.04
CA LYS A 233 26.72 9.04 15.45
C LYS A 233 25.71 9.74 16.37
N SER A 234 24.43 9.38 16.27
CA SER A 234 23.39 9.94 17.16
C SER A 234 23.27 9.16 18.47
N SER A 235 23.73 7.91 18.50
CA SER A 235 23.52 6.94 19.59
C SER A 235 22.04 6.70 19.89
N CYS A 236 21.16 6.84 18.86
CA CYS A 236 19.71 6.65 18.99
C CYS A 236 19.32 5.28 18.43
N PRO A 237 18.32 4.60 19.03
CA PRO A 237 17.81 3.34 18.54
C PRO A 237 17.09 3.51 17.21
N ILE A 238 17.11 2.44 16.38
CA ILE A 238 16.28 2.33 15.19
C ILE A 238 14.99 1.59 15.56
N ILE A 239 13.87 2.17 15.15
CA ILE A 239 12.53 1.57 15.29
C ILE A 239 12.07 1.17 13.89
N PRO A 240 12.15 -0.11 13.52
CA PRO A 240 11.69 -0.58 12.23
C PRO A 240 10.15 -0.63 12.21
N ILE A 241 9.55 -0.12 11.15
CA ILE A 241 8.09 -0.12 10.94
C ILE A 241 7.81 -0.61 9.52
N TYR A 242 6.95 -1.60 9.38
CA TYR A 242 6.46 -2.02 8.08
C TYR A 242 4.99 -1.64 7.91
N MET A 243 4.67 -1.06 6.75
CA MET A 243 3.31 -0.67 6.36
C MET A 243 2.86 -1.54 5.19
N ASP A 244 1.80 -2.31 5.39
CA ASP A 244 1.19 -3.18 4.38
C ASP A 244 -0.12 -2.60 3.83
N GLU A 245 -0.62 -3.17 2.73
CA GLU A 245 -1.87 -2.82 2.04
C GLU A 245 -1.88 -1.42 1.38
N LEU A 246 -0.75 -0.70 1.39
CA LEU A 246 -0.63 0.62 0.75
C LEU A 246 -0.28 0.54 -0.75
N TRP A 247 0.24 -0.60 -1.22
CA TRP A 247 0.45 -0.85 -2.65
C TRP A 247 -0.89 -1.05 -3.33
N GLY A 248 -1.15 -0.34 -4.42
CA GLY A 248 -2.48 -0.28 -5.05
C GLY A 248 -3.28 0.98 -4.70
N SER A 249 -2.91 1.70 -3.61
CA SER A 249 -3.52 3.00 -3.29
C SER A 249 -3.27 4.03 -4.39
N ILE A 250 -4.08 5.11 -4.38
CA ILE A 250 -3.93 6.21 -5.35
C ILE A 250 -2.54 6.88 -5.29
N PHE A 251 -1.87 6.82 -4.14
CA PHE A 251 -0.56 7.42 -3.89
C PHE A 251 0.62 6.50 -4.26
N SER A 252 0.38 5.22 -4.57
CA SER A 252 1.41 4.26 -4.95
C SER A 252 1.64 4.21 -6.45
N TYR A 253 2.76 3.61 -6.89
CA TYR A 253 3.07 3.44 -8.32
C TYR A 253 2.41 2.22 -8.96
N SER A 254 1.60 1.48 -8.24
CA SER A 254 0.87 0.33 -8.77
C SER A 254 0.14 0.70 -10.06
N GLY A 255 0.17 -0.16 -11.06
CA GLY A 255 -0.40 0.13 -12.38
C GLY A 255 0.40 1.17 -13.21
N ASN A 256 1.69 1.39 -12.89
CA ASN A 256 2.62 2.30 -13.59
C ASN A 256 2.23 3.80 -13.58
N ARG A 257 1.43 4.24 -12.62
CA ARG A 257 1.00 5.65 -12.49
C ARG A 257 0.63 6.01 -11.06
N PHE A 258 0.82 7.28 -10.72
CA PHE A 258 0.37 7.89 -9.47
C PHE A 258 -0.91 8.70 -9.69
N PHE A 259 -1.69 8.91 -8.65
CA PHE A 259 -2.84 9.83 -8.53
C PHE A 259 -4.00 9.64 -9.53
N SER A 260 -3.81 8.98 -10.66
CA SER A 260 -4.83 8.81 -11.71
C SER A 260 -5.55 7.45 -11.63
N LYS A 261 -5.71 6.91 -10.43
CA LYS A 261 -6.41 5.65 -10.15
C LYS A 261 -7.68 5.93 -9.36
N ALA A 262 -8.75 5.19 -9.67
CA ALA A 262 -9.90 5.14 -8.77
C ALA A 262 -9.52 4.39 -7.49
N PRO A 263 -9.98 4.84 -6.31
CA PRO A 263 -9.79 4.08 -5.08
C PRO A 263 -10.48 2.71 -5.21
N LEU A 264 -9.76 1.63 -4.88
CA LEU A 264 -10.29 0.28 -4.95
C LEU A 264 -11.35 0.03 -3.87
N HIS A 265 -11.14 0.59 -2.69
CA HIS A 265 -12.04 0.46 -1.53
C HIS A 265 -12.06 1.77 -0.73
N VAL A 266 -13.21 2.08 -0.11
CA VAL A 266 -13.35 3.17 0.88
C VAL A 266 -14.23 2.63 2.01
N PRO A 267 -13.78 2.66 3.28
CA PRO A 267 -12.48 3.11 3.77
C PRO A 267 -11.34 2.16 3.40
N TYR A 268 -10.18 2.74 3.09
CA TYR A 268 -8.96 1.97 2.89
C TYR A 268 -8.51 1.33 4.18
N ARG A 269 -8.08 0.08 4.10
CA ARG A 269 -7.42 -0.60 5.21
C ARG A 269 -5.92 -0.49 5.03
N PHE A 270 -5.18 -0.32 6.11
CA PHE A 270 -3.75 -0.58 6.13
C PHE A 270 -3.34 -1.17 7.47
N THR A 271 -2.36 -2.05 7.41
CA THR A 271 -1.79 -2.72 8.57
C THR A 271 -0.36 -2.26 8.73
N ALA A 272 0.04 -1.94 9.96
CA ALA A 272 1.41 -1.56 10.28
C ALA A 272 1.92 -2.36 11.46
N ALA A 273 3.16 -2.83 11.37
CA ALA A 273 3.83 -3.52 12.46
C ALA A 273 5.09 -2.76 12.88
N VAL A 274 5.23 -2.52 14.18
CA VAL A 274 6.41 -1.91 14.81
C VAL A 274 7.29 -3.03 15.35
N GLY A 275 8.54 -3.08 14.90
CA GLY A 275 9.52 -4.08 15.35
C GLY A 275 10.21 -3.69 16.63
N GLU A 276 11.01 -4.62 17.16
CA GLU A 276 11.87 -4.37 18.32
C GLU A 276 12.89 -3.26 18.02
N PRO A 277 13.16 -2.38 18.97
CA PRO A 277 14.19 -1.36 18.83
C PRO A 277 15.57 -1.99 18.59
N ILE A 278 16.24 -1.55 17.54
CA ILE A 278 17.60 -2.00 17.20
C ILE A 278 18.61 -1.04 17.83
N ALA A 279 19.54 -1.58 18.62
CA ALA A 279 20.59 -0.79 19.25
C ALA A 279 21.50 -0.13 18.19
N PRO A 280 21.99 1.12 18.40
CA PRO A 280 22.76 1.87 17.42
C PRO A 280 24.00 1.13 16.90
N ASP A 281 24.67 0.38 17.77
CA ASP A 281 25.89 -0.37 17.45
C ASP A 281 25.62 -1.68 16.69
N ALA A 282 24.41 -2.20 16.78
CA ALA A 282 23.97 -3.42 16.09
C ALA A 282 23.45 -3.17 14.67
N VAL A 283 23.38 -1.91 14.24
CA VAL A 283 22.78 -1.54 12.95
C VAL A 283 23.63 -2.02 11.79
N ASN A 284 23.02 -2.86 10.96
CA ASN A 284 23.54 -3.32 9.68
C ASN A 284 22.44 -3.16 8.61
N PRO A 285 22.67 -2.47 7.48
CA PRO A 285 21.65 -2.23 6.47
C PRO A 285 20.93 -3.49 5.95
N PRO A 286 21.59 -4.60 5.58
CA PRO A 286 20.93 -5.86 5.23
C PRO A 286 20.03 -6.42 6.35
N MET A 287 20.49 -6.36 7.61
CA MET A 287 19.70 -6.81 8.76
C MET A 287 18.42 -5.97 8.92
N VAL A 288 18.51 -4.65 8.80
CA VAL A 288 17.34 -3.76 8.89
C VAL A 288 16.31 -4.09 7.81
N ILE A 289 16.74 -4.32 6.57
CA ILE A 289 15.85 -4.74 5.49
C ILE A 289 15.22 -6.11 5.79
N ASN A 290 15.99 -7.05 6.36
CA ASN A 290 15.44 -8.35 6.74
C ASN A 290 14.42 -8.23 7.88
N THR A 291 14.67 -7.37 8.87
CA THR A 291 13.67 -7.06 9.92
C THR A 291 12.39 -6.46 9.33
N LEU A 292 12.51 -5.56 8.35
CA LEU A 292 11.32 -5.05 7.65
C LEU A 292 10.57 -6.16 6.90
N ARG A 293 11.26 -7.14 6.30
CA ARG A 293 10.63 -8.31 5.67
C ARG A 293 9.92 -9.20 6.70
N GLU A 294 10.53 -9.43 7.86
CA GLU A 294 9.91 -10.16 8.97
C GLU A 294 8.62 -9.47 9.44
N LEU A 295 8.65 -8.14 9.61
CA LEU A 295 7.45 -7.37 9.93
C LEU A 295 6.39 -7.44 8.83
N SER A 296 6.78 -7.59 7.56
CA SER A 296 5.83 -7.80 6.47
C SER A 296 5.09 -9.15 6.59
N SER A 297 5.75 -10.19 7.11
CA SER A 297 5.11 -11.47 7.46
C SER A 297 4.06 -11.28 8.55
N THR A 298 4.41 -10.57 9.63
CA THR A 298 3.48 -10.25 10.71
C THR A 298 2.25 -9.48 10.23
N CYS A 299 2.45 -8.48 9.37
CA CYS A 299 1.33 -7.74 8.78
C CYS A 299 0.43 -8.64 7.94
N LEU A 300 1.01 -9.52 7.12
CA LEU A 300 0.27 -10.44 6.28
C LEU A 300 -0.57 -11.41 7.09
N GLU A 301 -0.02 -12.02 8.14
CA GLU A 301 -0.73 -12.94 9.03
C GLU A 301 -1.98 -12.31 9.66
N ILE A 302 -1.89 -11.04 10.01
CA ILE A 302 -2.98 -10.31 10.66
C ILE A 302 -3.99 -9.73 9.65
N ALA A 303 -3.52 -9.32 8.47
CA ALA A 303 -4.38 -8.75 7.44
C ALA A 303 -5.18 -9.82 6.70
N ALA A 304 -4.67 -11.06 6.63
CA ALA A 304 -5.27 -12.13 5.87
C ALA A 304 -6.64 -12.53 6.45
N SER A 305 -7.70 -12.38 5.66
CA SER A 305 -8.93 -13.12 5.88
C SER A 305 -8.72 -14.53 5.33
N ILE A 306 -8.72 -15.53 6.22
CA ILE A 306 -8.28 -16.89 5.89
C ILE A 306 -9.46 -17.84 5.96
N GLY A 307 -9.60 -18.70 4.94
CA GLY A 307 -10.53 -19.82 4.96
C GLY A 307 -11.48 -19.89 3.76
N ARG A 308 -12.29 -20.95 3.76
CA ARG A 308 -13.29 -21.22 2.70
C ARG A 308 -14.29 -20.06 2.54
N ASP A 309 -14.69 -19.44 3.65
CA ASP A 309 -15.61 -18.30 3.66
C ASP A 309 -15.02 -17.08 2.93
N ALA A 310 -13.70 -16.87 3.02
CA ALA A 310 -13.06 -15.79 2.28
C ALA A 310 -13.13 -16.01 0.76
N ILE A 311 -12.95 -17.24 0.29
CA ILE A 311 -13.09 -17.60 -1.12
C ILE A 311 -14.55 -17.40 -1.57
N LEU A 312 -15.51 -17.91 -0.79
CA LEU A 312 -16.93 -17.77 -1.10
C LEU A 312 -17.34 -16.30 -1.20
N ASN A 313 -16.92 -15.46 -0.27
CA ASN A 313 -17.18 -14.02 -0.31
C ASN A 313 -16.60 -13.35 -1.56
N HIS A 314 -15.42 -13.76 -2.03
CA HIS A 314 -14.84 -13.24 -3.27
C HIS A 314 -15.62 -13.71 -4.50
N LEU A 315 -16.01 -14.97 -4.56
CA LEU A 315 -16.83 -15.53 -5.63
C LEU A 315 -18.20 -14.85 -5.72
N GLU A 316 -18.86 -14.63 -4.59
CA GLU A 316 -20.12 -13.88 -4.51
C GLU A 316 -19.95 -12.43 -4.99
N HIS A 317 -18.83 -11.79 -4.66
CA HIS A 317 -18.53 -10.43 -5.14
C HIS A 317 -18.31 -10.39 -6.67
N ILE A 318 -17.71 -11.42 -7.24
CA ILE A 318 -17.59 -11.59 -8.70
C ILE A 318 -18.99 -11.78 -9.31
N GLY A 319 -19.87 -12.51 -8.65
CA GLY A 319 -21.29 -12.68 -8.98
C GLY A 319 -21.48 -13.38 -10.33
N HIS A 320 -22.32 -12.79 -11.17
CA HIS A 320 -22.66 -13.32 -12.52
C HIS A 320 -21.58 -13.05 -13.60
N LYS A 321 -20.44 -12.44 -13.23
CA LYS A 321 -19.37 -12.22 -14.21
C LYS A 321 -18.66 -13.54 -14.51
N PRO A 322 -18.34 -13.81 -15.79
CA PRO A 322 -17.55 -14.98 -16.15
C PRO A 322 -16.17 -14.88 -15.49
N LEU A 323 -15.78 -15.92 -14.74
CA LEU A 323 -14.46 -16.02 -14.13
C LEU A 323 -13.58 -17.02 -14.88
N VAL A 324 -14.14 -18.17 -15.26
CA VAL A 324 -13.38 -19.20 -15.96
C VAL A 324 -14.05 -19.49 -17.30
N THR A 325 -13.26 -19.54 -18.35
CA THR A 325 -13.71 -19.81 -19.71
C THR A 325 -12.85 -20.91 -20.35
N VAL A 326 -13.51 -21.87 -20.97
CA VAL A 326 -12.87 -22.90 -21.81
C VAL A 326 -13.67 -23.02 -23.09
N LYS A 327 -13.09 -22.67 -24.23
CA LYS A 327 -13.81 -22.60 -25.51
C LYS A 327 -15.08 -21.77 -25.41
N ASN A 328 -16.25 -22.41 -25.50
CA ASN A 328 -17.56 -21.77 -25.42
C ASN A 328 -18.24 -21.92 -24.05
N THR A 329 -17.64 -22.69 -23.12
CA THR A 329 -18.16 -22.89 -21.76
C THR A 329 -17.58 -21.86 -20.82
N ARG A 330 -18.45 -21.22 -20.02
CA ARG A 330 -18.06 -20.20 -19.03
C ARG A 330 -18.65 -20.58 -17.68
N LEU A 331 -17.88 -20.33 -16.61
CA LEU A 331 -18.39 -20.38 -15.25
C LEU A 331 -18.29 -18.98 -14.62
N THR A 332 -19.35 -18.61 -13.97
CA THR A 332 -19.48 -17.36 -13.20
C THR A 332 -19.01 -17.56 -11.77
N GLY A 333 -18.81 -16.46 -11.03
CA GLY A 333 -18.49 -16.53 -9.61
C GLY A 333 -19.53 -17.31 -8.81
N TYR A 334 -20.83 -17.11 -9.08
CA TYR A 334 -21.91 -17.82 -8.37
C TYR A 334 -21.91 -19.33 -8.64
N GLU A 335 -21.75 -19.76 -9.90
CA GLU A 335 -21.70 -21.19 -10.23
C GLU A 335 -20.51 -21.90 -9.58
N ILE A 336 -19.35 -21.22 -9.52
CA ILE A 336 -18.18 -21.75 -8.81
C ILE A 336 -18.42 -21.80 -7.29
N ALA A 337 -19.06 -20.78 -6.73
CA ALA A 337 -19.42 -20.76 -5.31
C ALA A 337 -20.40 -21.90 -4.96
N GLU A 338 -21.37 -22.15 -5.82
CA GLU A 338 -22.33 -23.26 -5.65
C GLU A 338 -21.63 -24.63 -5.70
N CYS A 339 -20.74 -24.84 -6.67
CA CYS A 339 -19.90 -26.04 -6.72
C CYS A 339 -19.06 -26.22 -5.43
N LEU A 340 -18.50 -25.12 -4.93
CA LEU A 340 -17.71 -25.14 -3.70
C LEU A 340 -18.58 -25.46 -2.49
N MET A 341 -19.78 -24.86 -2.35
CA MET A 341 -20.71 -25.11 -1.24
C MET A 341 -21.22 -26.55 -1.22
N ASN A 342 -21.58 -27.08 -2.37
CA ASN A 342 -22.15 -28.42 -2.50
C ASN A 342 -21.09 -29.54 -2.57
N ASP A 343 -19.79 -29.19 -2.59
CA ASP A 343 -18.66 -30.10 -2.77
C ASP A 343 -18.78 -30.97 -4.05
N THR A 344 -19.31 -30.38 -5.12
CA THR A 344 -19.58 -31.06 -6.41
C THR A 344 -18.68 -30.53 -7.52
N VAL A 345 -18.31 -31.45 -8.45
CA VAL A 345 -17.56 -31.13 -9.67
C VAL A 345 -18.45 -31.44 -10.87
N GLU A 346 -19.40 -30.56 -11.14
CA GLU A 346 -20.30 -30.68 -12.28
C GLU A 346 -19.81 -29.81 -13.44
N ALA A 347 -19.05 -30.41 -14.35
CA ALA A 347 -18.65 -29.77 -15.60
C ALA A 347 -18.49 -30.81 -16.70
N GLU A 348 -19.09 -30.54 -17.87
CA GLU A 348 -18.94 -31.43 -19.04
C GLU A 348 -17.53 -31.36 -19.64
N ASN A 349 -16.95 -30.17 -19.62
CA ASN A 349 -15.60 -29.95 -20.13
C ASN A 349 -14.54 -30.51 -19.19
N PRO A 350 -13.60 -31.37 -19.66
CA PRO A 350 -12.59 -32.01 -18.82
C PRO A 350 -11.62 -31.02 -18.15
N GLU A 351 -11.22 -29.93 -18.83
CA GLU A 351 -10.31 -28.92 -18.29
C GLU A 351 -10.99 -28.14 -17.17
N LEU A 352 -12.26 -27.78 -17.37
CA LEU A 352 -13.06 -27.09 -16.38
C LEU A 352 -13.31 -27.95 -15.15
N ARG A 353 -13.62 -29.25 -15.39
CA ARG A 353 -13.77 -30.24 -14.30
C ARG A 353 -12.51 -30.35 -13.47
N LYS A 354 -11.35 -30.37 -14.11
CA LYS A 354 -10.06 -30.45 -13.46
C LYS A 354 -9.76 -29.18 -12.64
N TRP A 355 -10.04 -28.00 -13.18
CA TRP A 355 -9.88 -26.74 -12.48
C TRP A 355 -10.74 -26.69 -11.21
N LEU A 356 -12.03 -27.08 -11.30
CA LEU A 356 -12.93 -27.18 -10.15
C LEU A 356 -12.45 -28.21 -9.14
N ALA A 357 -11.98 -29.39 -9.60
CA ALA A 357 -11.43 -30.41 -8.72
C ALA A 357 -10.21 -29.91 -7.94
N THR A 358 -9.34 -29.14 -8.56
CA THR A 358 -8.18 -28.52 -7.92
C THR A 358 -8.61 -27.53 -6.83
N LEU A 359 -9.62 -26.71 -7.09
CA LEU A 359 -10.17 -25.78 -6.10
C LEU A 359 -10.79 -26.52 -4.92
N LEU A 360 -11.57 -27.55 -5.17
CA LEU A 360 -12.23 -28.37 -4.14
C LEU A 360 -11.20 -29.12 -3.29
N ASP A 361 -10.22 -29.78 -3.91
CA ASP A 361 -9.16 -30.48 -3.18
C ASP A 361 -8.37 -29.53 -2.26
N CYS A 362 -8.02 -28.36 -2.76
CA CYS A 362 -7.40 -27.32 -1.94
C CYS A 362 -8.31 -26.91 -0.77
N SER A 363 -9.62 -26.74 -1.01
CA SER A 363 -10.57 -26.27 -0.01
C SER A 363 -10.87 -27.27 1.12
N ARG A 364 -10.63 -28.55 0.91
CA ARG A 364 -10.84 -29.62 1.90
C ARG A 364 -9.77 -29.64 2.99
N SER A 365 -8.59 -29.13 2.73
CA SER A 365 -7.51 -29.03 3.72
C SER A 365 -7.36 -27.58 4.18
N GLN A 366 -7.84 -27.28 5.39
CA GLN A 366 -7.83 -25.91 5.90
C GLN A 366 -6.42 -25.31 6.00
N SER A 367 -5.42 -26.07 6.44
CA SER A 367 -4.03 -25.59 6.51
C SER A 367 -3.46 -25.28 5.13
N ARG A 368 -3.64 -26.17 4.16
CA ARG A 368 -3.18 -25.97 2.78
C ARG A 368 -3.89 -24.79 2.12
N LEU A 369 -5.20 -24.66 2.35
CA LEU A 369 -5.98 -23.54 1.84
C LEU A 369 -5.49 -22.21 2.41
N CYS A 370 -5.19 -22.16 3.71
CA CYS A 370 -4.66 -20.97 4.37
C CYS A 370 -3.32 -20.54 3.73
N ASP A 371 -2.37 -21.45 3.61
CA ASP A 371 -1.05 -21.18 3.06
C ASP A 371 -1.15 -20.70 1.60
N PHE A 372 -1.93 -21.38 0.79
CA PHE A 372 -2.09 -21.04 -0.63
C PHE A 372 -2.87 -19.75 -0.85
N TRP A 373 -3.91 -19.50 -0.05
CA TRP A 373 -4.68 -18.25 -0.12
C TRP A 373 -3.84 -17.04 0.29
N MET A 374 -3.05 -17.15 1.36
CA MET A 374 -2.09 -16.12 1.74
C MET A 374 -1.02 -15.91 0.66
N ASN A 375 -0.55 -16.98 0.02
CA ASN A 375 0.41 -16.87 -1.07
C ASN A 375 -0.18 -16.18 -2.31
N ALA A 376 -1.46 -16.43 -2.63
CA ALA A 376 -2.18 -15.69 -3.66
C ALA A 376 -2.27 -14.19 -3.32
N GLN A 377 -2.51 -13.83 -2.05
CA GLN A 377 -2.49 -12.45 -1.60
C GLN A 377 -1.11 -11.80 -1.71
N GLN A 378 -0.03 -12.55 -1.48
CA GLN A 378 1.34 -12.06 -1.70
C GLN A 378 1.59 -11.73 -3.18
N LEU A 379 1.12 -12.57 -4.10
CA LEU A 379 1.19 -12.31 -5.55
C LEU A 379 0.39 -11.06 -5.93
N GLU A 380 -0.80 -10.90 -5.39
CA GLU A 380 -1.64 -9.73 -5.64
C GLU A 380 -0.94 -8.43 -5.21
N ARG A 381 -0.28 -8.42 -4.04
CA ARG A 381 0.44 -7.24 -3.54
C ARG A 381 1.56 -6.74 -4.45
N VAL A 382 2.15 -7.58 -5.26
CA VAL A 382 3.27 -7.18 -6.15
C VAL A 382 2.86 -7.02 -7.60
N ASN A 383 1.82 -7.69 -8.05
CA ASN A 383 1.50 -7.78 -9.47
C ASN A 383 0.11 -7.25 -9.83
N ALA A 384 -0.75 -6.95 -8.86
CA ALA A 384 -2.07 -6.33 -8.99
C ALA A 384 -2.76 -6.61 -10.33
N LEU A 385 -3.24 -7.86 -10.53
CA LEU A 385 -4.06 -8.20 -11.68
C LEU A 385 -5.30 -7.30 -11.72
N GLN A 386 -5.61 -6.78 -12.89
CA GLN A 386 -6.81 -5.97 -13.08
C GLN A 386 -7.98 -6.88 -13.50
N PRO A 387 -9.20 -6.65 -13.00
CA PRO A 387 -10.38 -7.44 -13.40
C PRO A 387 -10.69 -7.42 -14.91
N ARG A 388 -10.06 -6.52 -15.66
CA ARG A 388 -10.19 -6.40 -17.12
C ARG A 388 -9.09 -7.14 -17.89
N GLU A 389 -8.12 -7.72 -17.19
CA GLU A 389 -7.06 -8.51 -17.80
C GLU A 389 -7.52 -9.96 -17.91
N LEU A 390 -7.19 -10.63 -19.00
CA LEU A 390 -7.46 -12.04 -19.21
C LEU A 390 -6.18 -12.84 -18.89
N LEU A 391 -6.27 -13.76 -17.95
CA LEU A 391 -5.19 -14.70 -17.63
C LEU A 391 -5.35 -15.97 -18.46
N LEU A 392 -4.35 -16.29 -19.25
CA LEU A 392 -4.27 -17.57 -19.96
C LEU A 392 -3.51 -18.58 -19.12
N THR A 393 -4.07 -19.74 -18.88
CA THR A 393 -3.42 -20.82 -18.13
C THR A 393 -3.90 -22.19 -18.57
N SER A 394 -3.15 -23.23 -18.20
CA SER A 394 -3.63 -24.60 -18.18
C SER A 394 -3.56 -25.12 -16.76
N VAL A 395 -4.45 -25.98 -16.37
CA VAL A 395 -4.33 -26.71 -15.10
C VAL A 395 -3.53 -27.96 -15.41
N GLY A 396 -2.23 -27.94 -15.11
CA GLY A 396 -1.30 -29.05 -15.28
C GLY A 396 -1.65 -30.25 -14.40
N HIS A 397 -1.00 -31.38 -14.64
CA HIS A 397 -1.32 -32.60 -13.91
C HIS A 397 -0.51 -32.77 -12.62
N GLU A 398 0.57 -32.01 -12.42
CA GLU A 398 1.60 -32.40 -11.47
C GLU A 398 2.15 -31.27 -10.57
N GLU A 399 1.85 -29.99 -10.85
CA GLU A 399 2.54 -28.89 -10.18
C GLU A 399 1.63 -28.12 -9.20
N VAL A 400 1.90 -28.27 -7.92
CA VAL A 400 1.07 -27.73 -6.81
C VAL A 400 0.98 -26.20 -6.83
N HIS A 401 2.00 -25.51 -7.32
CA HIS A 401 2.00 -24.04 -7.41
C HIS A 401 0.99 -23.47 -8.43
N GLU A 402 0.50 -24.29 -9.37
CA GLU A 402 -0.57 -23.90 -10.28
C GLU A 402 -1.89 -23.61 -9.53
N THR A 403 -2.12 -24.29 -8.41
CA THR A 403 -3.28 -24.01 -7.54
C THR A 403 -3.29 -22.56 -7.09
N VAL A 404 -2.15 -22.01 -6.73
CA VAL A 404 -2.05 -20.60 -6.31
C VAL A 404 -2.21 -19.67 -7.51
N ALA A 405 -1.43 -19.87 -8.57
CA ALA A 405 -1.33 -18.93 -9.67
C ALA A 405 -2.52 -19.00 -10.65
N ALA A 406 -3.07 -20.21 -10.89
CA ALA A 406 -4.11 -20.43 -11.89
C ALA A 406 -5.52 -20.54 -11.31
N VAL A 407 -5.67 -20.79 -10.02
CA VAL A 407 -6.97 -20.97 -9.36
C VAL A 407 -7.24 -19.88 -8.33
N LEU A 408 -6.43 -19.79 -7.27
CA LEU A 408 -6.74 -18.90 -6.14
C LEU A 408 -6.47 -17.42 -6.42
N TRP A 409 -5.39 -17.10 -7.10
CA TRP A 409 -5.07 -15.71 -7.44
C TRP A 409 -6.11 -15.05 -8.37
N PRO A 410 -6.60 -15.70 -9.44
CA PRO A 410 -7.73 -15.19 -10.23
C PRO A 410 -9.02 -14.99 -9.44
N ILE A 411 -9.36 -15.91 -8.52
CA ILE A 411 -10.53 -15.75 -7.64
C ILE A 411 -10.37 -14.50 -6.76
N LEU A 412 -9.21 -14.35 -6.14
CA LEU A 412 -8.91 -13.20 -5.27
C LEU A 412 -9.05 -11.86 -5.99
N THR A 413 -8.58 -11.78 -7.23
CA THR A 413 -8.55 -10.53 -8.00
C THR A 413 -9.78 -10.32 -8.88
N GLY A 414 -10.63 -11.32 -9.05
CA GLY A 414 -11.74 -11.31 -10.00
C GLY A 414 -11.26 -11.26 -11.47
N THR A 415 -10.04 -11.73 -11.75
CA THR A 415 -9.45 -11.73 -13.08
C THR A 415 -10.00 -12.90 -13.90
N PRO A 416 -10.58 -12.68 -15.08
CA PRO A 416 -11.04 -13.77 -15.94
C PRO A 416 -9.90 -14.69 -16.37
N VAL A 417 -10.14 -15.99 -16.32
CA VAL A 417 -9.21 -17.04 -16.72
C VAL A 417 -9.69 -17.72 -17.99
N TYR A 418 -8.78 -17.94 -18.94
CA TYR A 418 -9.02 -18.80 -20.08
C TYR A 418 -8.15 -20.06 -19.96
N LEU A 419 -8.78 -21.21 -19.86
CA LEU A 419 -8.08 -22.49 -19.78
C LEU A 419 -7.84 -23.04 -21.19
N ILE A 420 -6.61 -23.43 -21.46
CA ILE A 420 -6.23 -24.12 -22.72
C ILE A 420 -6.19 -25.62 -22.47
N GLY A 421 -6.90 -26.36 -23.31
CA GLY A 421 -6.90 -27.82 -23.34
C GLY A 421 -6.08 -28.42 -24.50
N ASP A 422 -5.97 -29.76 -24.50
CA ASP A 422 -5.23 -30.57 -25.47
C ASP A 422 -5.87 -30.54 -26.83
N GLY A 423 -6.13 -29.68 -27.57
CA GLY A 423 -6.79 -29.63 -28.88
C GLY A 423 -7.04 -28.21 -29.35
N ASP A 424 -6.71 -27.22 -28.50
CA ASP A 424 -6.92 -25.82 -28.84
C ASP A 424 -5.81 -25.30 -29.75
N HIS A 425 -6.18 -24.77 -30.93
CA HIS A 425 -5.27 -24.26 -31.95
C HIS A 425 -5.33 -22.73 -32.11
N SER A 426 -6.18 -22.04 -31.36
CA SER A 426 -6.35 -20.58 -31.45
C SER A 426 -6.26 -19.92 -30.08
N MET A 427 -5.62 -18.75 -30.05
CA MET A 427 -5.56 -17.91 -28.85
C MET A 427 -6.77 -16.99 -28.80
N PRO A 428 -7.42 -16.81 -27.64
CA PRO A 428 -8.48 -15.83 -27.48
C PRO A 428 -7.93 -14.39 -27.56
N GLU A 429 -8.75 -13.49 -28.07
CA GLU A 429 -8.41 -12.06 -28.05
C GLU A 429 -8.36 -11.49 -26.62
N GLY A 430 -7.49 -10.54 -26.39
CA GLY A 430 -7.45 -9.79 -25.12
C GLY A 430 -6.56 -10.36 -24.04
N ILE A 431 -5.74 -11.38 -24.32
CA ILE A 431 -4.79 -11.95 -23.36
C ILE A 431 -3.78 -10.89 -22.92
N ARG A 432 -3.63 -10.72 -21.63
CA ARG A 432 -2.70 -9.77 -21.01
C ARG A 432 -1.60 -10.43 -20.18
N GLN A 433 -1.85 -11.64 -19.71
CA GLN A 433 -0.89 -12.41 -18.92
C GLN A 433 -1.05 -13.90 -19.20
N ILE A 434 0.03 -14.63 -19.02
CA ILE A 434 0.09 -16.08 -19.18
C ILE A 434 0.78 -16.63 -17.92
N ALA A 435 0.16 -17.63 -17.30
CA ALA A 435 0.77 -18.37 -16.21
C ALA A 435 0.59 -19.87 -16.45
N GLY A 436 1.63 -20.66 -16.24
CA GLY A 436 1.51 -22.11 -16.38
C GLY A 436 2.82 -22.87 -16.45
N ALA A 437 2.67 -24.16 -16.56
CA ALA A 437 3.68 -25.19 -16.57
C ALA A 437 4.31 -25.46 -17.96
N ASP A 438 5.21 -26.43 -18.00
CA ASP A 438 5.93 -26.91 -19.19
C ASP A 438 5.03 -27.23 -20.39
N PHE A 439 3.81 -27.67 -20.17
CA PHE A 439 2.84 -27.98 -21.21
C PHE A 439 2.42 -26.73 -22.00
N LEU A 440 2.04 -25.66 -21.31
CA LEU A 440 1.74 -24.36 -21.92
C LEU A 440 2.96 -23.80 -22.66
N ARG A 441 4.14 -24.01 -22.12
CA ARG A 441 5.41 -23.64 -22.68
C ARG A 441 5.66 -24.27 -24.05
N ARG A 442 5.51 -25.60 -24.19
CA ARG A 442 5.67 -26.32 -25.47
C ARG A 442 4.63 -25.90 -26.50
N ARG A 443 3.42 -25.60 -26.08
CA ARG A 443 2.31 -25.26 -26.95
C ARG A 443 2.28 -23.79 -27.38
N LEU A 444 2.72 -22.88 -26.53
CA LEU A 444 2.87 -21.48 -26.91
C LEU A 444 3.86 -21.25 -28.05
N TYR A 445 4.84 -22.12 -28.21
CA TYR A 445 5.72 -22.10 -29.39
C TYR A 445 4.98 -22.19 -30.73
N SER A 446 3.86 -22.87 -30.76
CA SER A 446 3.06 -23.05 -31.99
C SER A 446 1.96 -22.02 -32.17
N LEU A 447 1.54 -21.32 -31.06
CA LEU A 447 0.34 -20.47 -31.04
C LEU A 447 0.63 -18.98 -30.98
N VAL A 448 1.82 -18.53 -30.51
CA VAL A 448 2.11 -17.12 -30.25
C VAL A 448 3.37 -16.65 -30.98
N PRO A 449 3.30 -16.41 -32.31
CA PRO A 449 4.49 -15.97 -33.06
C PRO A 449 4.93 -14.51 -32.73
N GLU A 450 4.05 -13.62 -32.24
CA GLU A 450 4.33 -12.16 -32.23
C GLU A 450 3.90 -11.36 -31.01
N THR A 451 3.41 -11.96 -29.93
CA THR A 451 2.91 -11.18 -28.78
C THR A 451 3.98 -10.95 -27.70
N ARG A 452 4.16 -9.70 -27.26
CA ARG A 452 4.99 -9.33 -26.10
C ARG A 452 4.29 -9.60 -24.76
N THR A 453 3.46 -10.61 -24.68
CA THR A 453 2.71 -10.97 -23.48
C THR A 453 3.66 -11.59 -22.44
N PRO A 454 3.71 -11.12 -21.19
CA PRO A 454 4.58 -11.71 -20.18
C PRO A 454 4.14 -13.13 -19.82
N LEU A 455 5.07 -14.06 -19.85
CA LEU A 455 4.89 -15.44 -19.40
C LEU A 455 5.59 -15.62 -18.05
N TYR A 456 4.85 -15.96 -17.01
CA TYR A 456 5.38 -16.31 -15.71
C TYR A 456 5.68 -17.81 -15.65
N ASP A 457 6.96 -18.12 -15.54
CA ASP A 457 7.45 -19.49 -15.46
C ASP A 457 7.76 -19.88 -14.02
N PHE A 458 6.98 -20.78 -13.50
CA PHE A 458 7.13 -21.32 -12.14
C PHE A 458 7.88 -22.67 -12.13
N SER A 459 8.14 -23.28 -13.29
CA SER A 459 8.78 -24.61 -13.40
C SER A 459 10.25 -24.63 -12.99
N GLY A 460 10.86 -23.48 -12.84
CA GLY A 460 12.24 -23.36 -12.40
C GLY A 460 13.30 -23.73 -13.45
N SER A 461 12.92 -24.17 -14.65
CA SER A 461 13.84 -24.58 -15.71
C SER A 461 14.22 -23.41 -16.63
N GLY A 462 15.01 -22.46 -16.15
CA GLY A 462 15.35 -21.19 -16.79
C GLY A 462 15.99 -21.17 -18.19
N ASP A 463 16.02 -22.27 -18.93
CA ASP A 463 16.88 -22.43 -20.13
C ASP A 463 16.22 -22.09 -21.48
N LEU A 464 14.95 -21.67 -21.51
CA LEU A 464 14.27 -21.37 -22.78
C LEU A 464 13.96 -19.88 -22.94
N VAL A 465 14.67 -19.24 -23.84
CA VAL A 465 14.39 -17.89 -24.31
C VAL A 465 13.49 -17.97 -25.54
N LEU A 466 12.22 -17.61 -25.37
CA LEU A 466 11.31 -17.41 -26.50
C LEU A 466 11.50 -15.99 -27.05
N PRO A 467 11.83 -15.82 -28.34
CA PRO A 467 12.25 -14.52 -28.86
C PRO A 467 11.19 -13.42 -28.80
N ASN A 468 9.90 -13.76 -28.71
CA ASN A 468 8.79 -12.81 -28.73
C ASN A 468 7.90 -12.83 -27.48
N ILE A 469 8.15 -13.71 -26.51
CA ILE A 469 7.43 -13.78 -25.25
C ILE A 469 8.31 -13.19 -24.17
N GLY A 470 7.76 -12.25 -23.39
CA GLY A 470 8.45 -11.64 -22.26
C GLY A 470 8.59 -12.65 -21.11
N TRP A 471 9.57 -13.53 -21.19
CA TRP A 471 9.84 -14.55 -20.17
C TRP A 471 10.09 -13.94 -18.78
N ARG A 472 9.43 -14.47 -17.76
CA ARG A 472 9.47 -13.98 -16.38
C ARG A 472 9.76 -15.15 -15.43
N PRO A 473 11.04 -15.44 -15.11
CA PRO A 473 11.37 -16.51 -14.18
C PRO A 473 10.76 -16.24 -12.80
N CYS A 474 10.26 -17.29 -12.18
CA CYS A 474 9.71 -17.33 -10.84
C CYS A 474 10.31 -18.51 -10.09
N PHE A 475 10.11 -18.56 -8.78
CA PHE A 475 10.56 -19.66 -7.95
C PHE A 475 9.48 -20.08 -6.98
N ALA A 476 9.14 -21.36 -6.99
CA ALA A 476 8.23 -21.98 -6.04
C ALA A 476 8.92 -23.12 -5.29
N THR A 477 8.43 -23.42 -4.09
CA THR A 477 8.88 -24.57 -3.31
C THR A 477 8.28 -25.86 -3.87
N ASP A 478 8.83 -26.99 -3.48
CA ASP A 478 8.28 -28.33 -3.71
C ASP A 478 6.85 -28.53 -3.16
N ARG A 479 6.47 -27.70 -2.18
CA ARG A 479 5.12 -27.67 -1.59
C ARG A 479 4.15 -26.74 -2.32
N GLY A 480 4.57 -26.10 -3.41
CA GLY A 480 3.75 -25.23 -4.23
C GLY A 480 3.63 -23.77 -3.78
N ILE A 481 4.38 -23.36 -2.76
CA ILE A 481 4.41 -21.96 -2.33
C ILE A 481 5.36 -21.17 -3.23
N ILE A 482 4.86 -20.11 -3.83
CA ILE A 482 5.65 -19.21 -4.68
C ILE A 482 6.41 -18.23 -3.79
N LEU A 483 7.74 -18.36 -3.76
CA LEU A 483 8.62 -17.51 -2.94
C LEU A 483 9.05 -16.23 -3.66
N ALA A 484 9.32 -16.33 -4.96
CA ALA A 484 9.85 -15.21 -5.73
C ALA A 484 9.23 -15.12 -7.11
N MET A 485 9.09 -13.90 -7.61
CA MET A 485 8.47 -13.61 -8.89
C MET A 485 9.15 -12.44 -9.59
N SER A 486 9.33 -12.56 -10.91
CA SER A 486 9.76 -11.43 -11.74
C SER A 486 8.60 -10.48 -12.00
N MET A 487 8.86 -9.17 -11.95
CA MET A 487 7.84 -8.16 -12.14
C MET A 487 7.42 -8.06 -13.61
N LYS A 488 6.17 -7.67 -13.86
CA LYS A 488 5.59 -7.45 -15.20
C LYS A 488 6.45 -6.50 -16.06
N ARG A 489 7.08 -5.52 -15.44
CA ARG A 489 8.03 -4.59 -16.07
C ARG A 489 9.44 -4.84 -15.58
N SER A 490 10.41 -4.99 -16.49
CA SER A 490 11.80 -5.33 -16.13
C SER A 490 12.55 -4.16 -15.50
N VAL A 491 12.30 -2.95 -15.98
CA VAL A 491 13.04 -1.74 -15.59
C VAL A 491 12.06 -0.60 -15.33
N PHE A 492 12.19 0.03 -14.18
CA PHE A 492 11.42 1.22 -13.79
C PHE A 492 12.38 2.40 -13.68
N LYS A 493 12.17 3.44 -14.48
CA LYS A 493 12.89 4.70 -14.35
C LYS A 493 12.31 5.50 -13.18
N LEU A 494 13.19 6.09 -12.40
CA LEU A 494 12.87 6.95 -11.27
C LEU A 494 13.01 8.42 -11.65
N ASP A 495 12.45 9.29 -10.82
CA ASP A 495 12.42 10.74 -11.10
C ASP A 495 13.81 11.38 -11.02
N ASP A 496 14.74 10.77 -10.26
CA ASP A 496 16.16 11.15 -10.16
C ASP A 496 17.04 10.59 -11.29
N GLY A 497 16.44 9.93 -12.28
CA GLY A 497 17.15 9.31 -13.41
C GLY A 497 17.75 7.94 -13.10
N THR A 498 17.68 7.47 -11.85
CA THR A 498 18.09 6.10 -11.48
C THR A 498 17.07 5.05 -11.94
N VAL A 499 17.37 3.78 -11.78
CA VAL A 499 16.49 2.68 -12.19
C VAL A 499 16.28 1.68 -11.07
N GLN A 500 15.06 1.17 -10.93
CA GLN A 500 14.77 -0.04 -10.18
C GLN A 500 14.57 -1.20 -11.14
N LEU A 501 15.13 -2.35 -10.80
CA LEU A 501 14.96 -3.57 -11.59
C LEU A 501 13.80 -4.39 -11.04
N GLY A 502 12.83 -4.68 -11.89
CA GLY A 502 11.77 -5.67 -11.62
C GLY A 502 12.17 -7.09 -12.03
N MET A 503 13.17 -7.19 -12.90
CA MET A 503 13.77 -8.45 -13.32
C MET A 503 15.27 -8.23 -13.55
N ARG A 504 16.08 -9.24 -13.23
CA ARG A 504 17.53 -9.24 -13.43
C ARG A 504 17.97 -10.58 -14.02
N ALA A 505 18.93 -10.54 -14.93
CA ALA A 505 19.51 -11.77 -15.51
C ALA A 505 20.05 -12.69 -14.41
N ARG A 506 19.94 -13.99 -14.64
CA ARG A 506 20.40 -15.04 -13.69
C ARG A 506 19.75 -14.92 -12.28
N THR A 507 18.50 -14.50 -12.21
CA THR A 507 17.73 -14.54 -10.98
C THR A 507 16.37 -15.18 -11.20
N ARG A 508 15.80 -15.73 -10.14
CA ARG A 508 14.44 -16.33 -10.12
C ARG A 508 13.37 -15.31 -9.72
N GLY A 509 13.67 -14.03 -9.78
CA GLY A 509 12.78 -12.95 -9.44
C GLY A 509 13.03 -12.36 -8.05
N ARG A 510 12.19 -11.42 -7.64
CA ARG A 510 12.25 -10.77 -6.33
C ARG A 510 11.45 -11.56 -5.29
N LEU A 511 11.99 -11.63 -4.07
CA LEU A 511 11.29 -12.24 -2.95
C LEU A 511 9.96 -11.51 -2.71
N LEU A 512 8.87 -12.27 -2.55
CA LEU A 512 7.55 -11.71 -2.28
C LEU A 512 7.46 -11.13 -0.86
N PRO A 513 6.60 -10.13 -0.62
CA PRO A 513 6.31 -9.65 0.73
C PRO A 513 5.83 -10.78 1.63
N GLY A 514 6.18 -10.73 2.91
CA GLY A 514 5.84 -11.79 3.87
C GLY A 514 6.86 -12.93 3.96
N PHE A 515 7.96 -12.86 3.20
CA PHE A 515 9.10 -13.77 3.33
C PHE A 515 10.36 -13.04 3.77
N TYR A 516 11.16 -13.68 4.63
CA TYR A 516 12.39 -13.13 5.19
C TYR A 516 13.44 -14.21 5.38
N LEU A 517 14.72 -13.81 5.54
CA LEU A 517 15.79 -14.73 5.87
C LEU A 517 15.71 -15.08 7.36
N ASN A 518 15.70 -16.39 7.67
CA ASN A 518 15.73 -16.86 9.04
C ASN A 518 17.19 -16.76 9.58
N PRO A 519 17.46 -15.83 10.51
CA PRO A 519 18.81 -15.68 11.06
C PRO A 519 19.29 -16.98 11.75
N PRO A 520 20.62 -17.27 11.72
CA PRO A 520 21.71 -16.52 11.11
C PRO A 520 22.00 -16.87 9.64
N PHE A 521 21.14 -17.62 8.95
CA PHE A 521 21.45 -18.25 7.66
C PHE A 521 20.86 -17.48 6.48
N SER A 522 21.70 -17.15 5.51
CA SER A 522 21.29 -16.46 4.28
C SER A 522 20.55 -17.36 3.26
N THR A 523 20.45 -18.64 3.54
CA THR A 523 19.87 -19.65 2.64
C THR A 523 18.55 -20.26 3.17
N ILE A 524 18.09 -19.85 4.35
CA ILE A 524 16.84 -20.32 4.92
C ILE A 524 15.81 -19.20 4.85
N ILE A 525 14.71 -19.46 4.15
CA ILE A 525 13.58 -18.55 4.02
C ILE A 525 12.50 -18.97 5.02
N ALA A 526 11.98 -18.00 5.78
CA ALA A 526 10.81 -18.14 6.62
C ALA A 526 9.73 -17.14 6.19
N GLY A 527 8.52 -17.30 6.66
CA GLY A 527 7.42 -16.38 6.35
C GLY A 527 6.05 -16.94 6.70
N ALA A 528 5.04 -16.09 6.64
CA ALA A 528 3.66 -16.36 7.04
C ALA A 528 3.03 -17.62 6.41
N THR A 529 3.41 -17.91 5.16
CA THR A 529 2.88 -19.07 4.40
C THR A 529 3.74 -20.32 4.50
N LEU A 530 4.80 -20.29 5.31
CA LEU A 530 5.69 -21.42 5.50
C LEU A 530 5.53 -21.98 6.92
N SER A 531 4.83 -23.09 7.08
CA SER A 531 4.71 -23.80 8.36
C SER A 531 6.06 -24.23 8.96
N THR A 532 7.06 -24.44 8.09
CA THR A 532 8.46 -24.68 8.44
C THR A 532 9.36 -23.87 7.52
N PRO A 533 10.48 -23.30 8.02
CA PRO A 533 11.43 -22.61 7.20
C PRO A 533 11.91 -23.46 6.02
N TYR A 534 12.07 -22.82 4.86
CA TYR A 534 12.47 -23.48 3.60
C TYR A 534 13.94 -23.23 3.32
N SER A 535 14.73 -24.29 3.16
CA SER A 535 16.12 -24.18 2.74
C SER A 535 16.20 -23.99 1.23
N LEU A 536 16.81 -22.90 0.79
CA LEU A 536 17.07 -22.68 -0.64
C LEU A 536 17.98 -23.77 -1.19
N PRO A 537 17.79 -24.16 -2.46
CA PRO A 537 18.76 -24.97 -3.17
C PRO A 537 20.18 -24.38 -3.07
N PRO A 538 21.24 -25.23 -3.03
CA PRO A 538 22.61 -24.75 -2.79
C PRO A 538 23.16 -23.80 -3.85
N ASN A 539 22.53 -23.75 -5.02
CA ASN A 539 22.85 -22.82 -6.10
C ASN A 539 22.10 -21.48 -6.05
N LEU A 540 21.20 -21.29 -5.07
CA LEU A 540 20.44 -20.06 -4.92
C LEU A 540 20.77 -19.34 -3.62
N TYR A 541 20.73 -18.02 -3.66
CA TYR A 541 20.85 -17.15 -2.49
C TYR A 541 20.02 -15.89 -2.67
N LEU A 542 19.62 -15.26 -1.56
CA LEU A 542 18.96 -13.96 -1.58
C LEU A 542 20.01 -12.86 -1.55
N ASP A 543 20.05 -12.03 -2.57
CA ASP A 543 20.97 -10.89 -2.62
C ASP A 543 20.42 -9.68 -1.84
N GLU A 544 21.29 -8.69 -1.61
CA GLU A 544 20.95 -7.45 -0.90
C GLU A 544 19.82 -6.66 -1.57
N SER A 545 19.66 -6.78 -2.89
CA SER A 545 18.58 -6.13 -3.67
C SER A 545 17.24 -6.85 -3.60
N GLY A 546 17.18 -8.02 -2.94
CA GLY A 546 15.97 -8.81 -2.76
C GLY A 546 15.66 -9.76 -3.92
N PHE A 547 16.64 -10.12 -4.75
CA PHE A 547 16.51 -11.14 -5.78
C PHE A 547 17.03 -12.49 -5.31
N LEU A 548 16.30 -13.57 -5.65
CA LEU A 548 16.86 -14.93 -5.60
C LEU A 548 17.82 -15.10 -6.78
N ALA A 549 19.11 -15.03 -6.50
CA ALA A 549 20.17 -15.08 -7.49
C ALA A 549 20.83 -16.47 -7.53
N GLU A 550 21.32 -16.86 -8.71
CA GLU A 550 22.08 -18.11 -8.90
C GLU A 550 23.56 -17.87 -8.60
N LEU A 551 24.14 -18.76 -7.81
CA LEU A 551 25.59 -18.81 -7.61
C LEU A 551 26.26 -19.11 -8.97
N GLN A 552 27.26 -18.32 -9.33
CA GLN A 552 28.10 -18.66 -10.46
C GLN A 552 28.84 -19.95 -10.13
N SER A 553 28.63 -21.01 -10.91
CA SER A 553 29.60 -22.10 -10.95
C SER A 553 30.93 -21.46 -11.36
N SER A 554 31.90 -21.44 -10.46
CA SER A 554 33.26 -21.10 -10.81
C SER A 554 33.76 -22.17 -11.78
N ASN A 555 33.58 -21.92 -13.09
CA ASN A 555 34.39 -22.62 -14.07
C ASN A 555 35.84 -22.14 -13.87
N HIS A 556 36.56 -22.84 -13.00
CA HIS A 556 37.99 -22.93 -13.11
C HIS A 556 38.30 -23.85 -14.30
N GLU A 557 38.57 -23.27 -15.45
CA GLU A 557 39.53 -23.73 -16.43
C GLU A 557 40.62 -22.69 -16.60
#